data_4ee84da4a9292b3246c3ae77e9675d12
#
_entry.id   4ee84da4a9292b3246c3ae77e9675d12
#
_cell.length_a   1.000
_cell.length_b   1.000
_cell.length_c   1.000
_cell.angle_alpha   90.00
_cell.angle_beta   90.00
_cell.angle_gamma   90.00
#
_symmetry.space_group_name_H-M   'P 1'
#
loop_
_entity.id
_entity.type
_entity.pdbx_description
1 polymer ?
#
loop_
_entity_poly.entity_id
_entity_poly.type
_entity_poly.pdbx_seq_one_letter_code
_entity_poly.pdbx_strand_id
1 'polypeptide(L)'
;MFDWTFFSFTSLLGIAIAFSYVLVFGNITDVFNFDGIVHSYIDSPYWFGMSRNNVYSLIVLQLLAAVGYIMWIIWVCTETNYGTSVLRFRWVRSLLVVLFLGFSTLWPFSAYYYMVSPSLGRSLLTCSCLWISSIAAILMVAGTFEANSPPYALVGILLLSNVVVLADGVGWSAKCIQHSLYS
;
A
#
# COMPACT_ATOMS: atom_id res chain seq x y z
N MET A 1 -25.54 2.65 10.66
CA MET A 1 -25.79 1.46 9.77
C MET A 1 -24.51 1.18 9.03
N PHE A 2 -24.05 -0.08 8.99
CA PHE A 2 -22.78 -0.46 8.35
C PHE A 2 -22.85 -0.28 6.81
N ASP A 3 -21.86 0.40 6.22
CA ASP A 3 -21.79 0.61 4.76
C ASP A 3 -21.17 -0.61 4.06
N TRP A 4 -21.98 -1.63 3.83
CA TRP A 4 -21.57 -2.88 3.17
C TRP A 4 -21.05 -2.67 1.74
N THR A 5 -21.60 -1.69 1.00
CA THR A 5 -21.16 -1.40 -0.37
C THR A 5 -19.73 -0.87 -0.38
N PHE A 6 -19.43 0.08 0.50
CA PHE A 6 -18.08 0.62 0.63
C PHE A 6 -17.10 -0.43 1.13
N PHE A 7 -17.50 -1.23 2.14
CA PHE A 7 -16.70 -2.33 2.65
C PHE A 7 -16.34 -3.37 1.59
N SER A 8 -17.33 -3.84 0.82
CA SER A 8 -17.10 -4.84 -0.24
C SER A 8 -16.18 -4.30 -1.33
N PHE A 9 -16.40 -3.06 -1.76
CA PHE A 9 -15.55 -2.40 -2.75
C PHE A 9 -14.09 -2.29 -2.30
N THR A 10 -13.88 -1.83 -1.08
CA THR A 10 -12.52 -1.66 -0.52
C THR A 10 -11.84 -3.00 -0.26
N SER A 11 -12.59 -4.02 0.13
CA SER A 11 -12.07 -5.38 0.32
C SER A 11 -11.62 -6.00 -1.00
N LEU A 12 -12.35 -5.80 -2.09
CA LEU A 12 -11.94 -6.25 -3.43
C LEU A 12 -10.64 -5.60 -3.88
N LEU A 13 -10.48 -4.30 -3.65
CA LEU A 13 -9.22 -3.61 -3.93
C LEU A 13 -8.06 -4.11 -3.05
N GLY A 14 -8.32 -4.38 -1.78
CA GLY A 14 -7.32 -4.98 -0.87
C GLY A 14 -6.86 -6.37 -1.33
N ILE A 15 -7.78 -7.21 -1.81
CA ILE A 15 -7.46 -8.51 -2.42
C ILE A 15 -6.63 -8.31 -3.69
N ALA A 16 -6.95 -7.32 -4.52
CA ALA A 16 -6.18 -7.02 -5.73
C ALA A 16 -4.73 -6.63 -5.42
N ILE A 17 -4.48 -5.90 -4.33
CA ILE A 17 -3.11 -5.63 -3.87
C ILE A 17 -2.39 -6.93 -3.51
N ALA A 18 -2.96 -7.76 -2.64
CA ALA A 18 -2.35 -9.02 -2.25
C ALA A 18 -2.02 -9.89 -3.47
N PHE A 19 -2.95 -9.95 -4.43
CA PHE A 19 -2.76 -10.68 -5.68
C PHE A 19 -1.64 -10.08 -6.55
N SER A 20 -1.54 -8.76 -6.66
CA SER A 20 -0.46 -8.10 -7.42
C SER A 20 0.93 -8.41 -6.84
N TYR A 21 1.06 -8.45 -5.52
CA TYR A 21 2.31 -8.82 -4.85
C TYR A 21 2.68 -10.29 -5.12
N VAL A 22 1.72 -11.21 -5.02
CA VAL A 22 1.96 -12.63 -5.33
C VAL A 22 2.36 -12.82 -6.80
N LEU A 23 1.71 -12.13 -7.73
CA LEU A 23 2.03 -12.22 -9.15
C LEU A 23 3.41 -11.68 -9.51
N VAL A 24 3.82 -10.58 -8.89
CA VAL A 24 5.03 -9.86 -9.28
C VAL A 24 6.26 -10.32 -8.48
N PHE A 25 6.12 -10.45 -7.18
CA PHE A 25 7.24 -10.78 -6.29
C PHE A 25 7.34 -12.29 -5.99
N GLY A 26 6.22 -13.01 -6.05
CA GLY A 26 6.18 -14.46 -5.97
C GLY A 26 6.44 -15.10 -7.34
N ASN A 27 6.95 -16.32 -7.35
CA ASN A 27 6.97 -17.11 -8.57
C ASN A 27 5.57 -17.71 -8.77
N ILE A 28 4.91 -17.37 -9.88
CA ILE A 28 3.56 -17.86 -10.19
C ILE A 28 3.45 -19.39 -10.21
N THR A 29 4.55 -20.08 -10.52
CA THR A 29 4.63 -21.54 -10.49
C THR A 29 4.55 -22.11 -9.08
N ASP A 30 4.86 -21.31 -8.06
CA ASP A 30 4.91 -21.71 -6.67
C ASP A 30 3.66 -21.27 -5.88
N VAL A 31 2.62 -20.74 -6.54
CA VAL A 31 1.39 -20.23 -5.90
C VAL A 31 0.73 -21.28 -4.98
N PHE A 32 0.92 -22.57 -5.25
CA PHE A 32 0.43 -23.65 -4.39
C PHE A 32 1.47 -24.17 -3.36
N ASN A 33 2.68 -23.59 -3.37
CA ASN A 33 3.73 -23.89 -2.40
C ASN A 33 4.06 -22.64 -1.59
N PHE A 34 3.49 -22.53 -0.38
CA PHE A 34 3.65 -21.34 0.46
C PHE A 34 5.13 -21.04 0.78
N ASP A 35 5.94 -22.05 1.04
CA ASP A 35 7.38 -21.87 1.30
C ASP A 35 8.10 -21.32 0.06
N GLY A 36 7.75 -21.81 -1.12
CA GLY A 36 8.28 -21.30 -2.39
C GLY A 36 7.96 -19.84 -2.63
N ILE A 37 6.70 -19.42 -2.38
CA ILE A 37 6.27 -18.01 -2.49
C ILE A 37 7.07 -17.14 -1.53
N VAL A 38 7.22 -17.53 -0.27
CA VAL A 38 7.95 -16.77 0.75
C VAL A 38 9.42 -16.61 0.36
N HIS A 39 10.08 -17.67 -0.08
CA HIS A 39 11.46 -17.60 -0.56
C HIS A 39 11.61 -16.71 -1.78
N SER A 40 10.75 -16.84 -2.79
CA SER A 40 10.78 -16.01 -4.00
C SER A 40 10.55 -14.53 -3.66
N TYR A 41 9.67 -14.23 -2.71
CA TYR A 41 9.41 -12.88 -2.25
C TYR A 41 10.63 -12.26 -1.55
N ILE A 42 11.27 -13.01 -0.63
CA ILE A 42 12.42 -12.53 0.16
C ILE A 42 13.65 -12.30 -0.74
N ASP A 43 13.90 -13.20 -1.69
CA ASP A 43 15.07 -13.13 -2.58
C ASP A 43 14.78 -12.36 -3.87
N SER A 44 13.66 -11.67 -3.96
CA SER A 44 13.26 -10.90 -5.13
C SER A 44 14.24 -9.75 -5.44
N PRO A 45 14.65 -9.57 -6.71
CA PRO A 45 15.50 -8.47 -7.14
C PRO A 45 14.85 -7.08 -6.91
N TYR A 46 13.55 -7.02 -6.72
CA TYR A 46 12.82 -5.78 -6.43
C TYR A 46 13.20 -5.12 -5.09
N TRP A 47 13.92 -5.84 -4.22
CA TRP A 47 14.45 -5.28 -2.98
C TRP A 47 15.78 -4.55 -3.14
N PHE A 48 16.33 -4.45 -4.37
CA PHE A 48 17.57 -3.74 -4.67
C PHE A 48 18.74 -4.10 -3.74
N GLY A 49 18.92 -5.40 -3.46
CA GLY A 49 20.01 -5.89 -2.62
C GLY A 49 19.84 -5.61 -1.12
N MET A 50 18.62 -5.34 -0.66
CA MET A 50 18.36 -5.31 0.80
C MET A 50 18.76 -6.64 1.45
N SER A 51 19.28 -6.56 2.69
CA SER A 51 19.53 -7.76 3.48
C SER A 51 18.22 -8.49 3.78
N ARG A 52 18.26 -9.82 3.87
CA ARG A 52 17.09 -10.63 4.23
C ARG A 52 16.40 -10.16 5.52
N ASN A 53 17.18 -9.76 6.52
CA ASN A 53 16.61 -9.25 7.78
C ASN A 53 15.77 -7.99 7.57
N ASN A 54 16.19 -7.08 6.69
CA ASN A 54 15.42 -5.89 6.37
C ASN A 54 14.13 -6.24 5.61
N VAL A 55 14.19 -7.23 4.70
CA VAL A 55 12.99 -7.72 4.00
C VAL A 55 12.00 -8.36 4.97
N TYR A 56 12.45 -9.19 5.92
CA TYR A 56 11.59 -9.73 6.98
C TYR A 56 10.94 -8.62 7.80
N SER A 57 11.70 -7.59 8.19
CA SER A 57 11.15 -6.45 8.92
C SER A 57 10.08 -5.73 8.11
N LEU A 58 10.26 -5.56 6.79
CA LEU A 58 9.26 -4.98 5.90
C LEU A 58 8.00 -5.84 5.81
N ILE A 59 8.13 -7.17 5.73
CA ILE A 59 6.97 -8.08 5.72
C ILE A 59 6.15 -7.91 7.00
N VAL A 60 6.80 -7.86 8.16
CA VAL A 60 6.11 -7.63 9.44
C VAL A 60 5.39 -6.29 9.44
N LEU A 61 6.05 -5.23 8.97
CA LEU A 61 5.44 -3.91 8.86
C LEU A 61 4.24 -3.90 7.89
N GLN A 62 4.32 -4.59 6.76
CA GLN A 62 3.21 -4.73 5.81
C GLN A 62 2.02 -5.48 6.41
N LEU A 63 2.25 -6.53 7.22
CA LEU A 63 1.19 -7.22 7.94
C LEU A 63 0.52 -6.30 8.98
N LEU A 64 1.31 -5.51 9.70
CA LEU A 64 0.78 -4.51 10.64
C LEU A 64 0.00 -3.42 9.91
N ALA A 65 0.44 -3.00 8.73
CA ALA A 65 -0.28 -2.05 7.89
C ALA A 65 -1.63 -2.63 7.40
N ALA A 66 -1.68 -3.92 7.05
CA ALA A 66 -2.92 -4.59 6.68
C ALA A 66 -3.91 -4.64 7.84
N VAL A 67 -3.45 -4.96 9.07
CA VAL A 67 -4.27 -4.88 10.28
C VAL A 67 -4.76 -3.45 10.51
N GLY A 68 -3.87 -2.47 10.38
CA GLY A 68 -4.20 -1.05 10.49
C GLY A 68 -5.27 -0.61 9.49
N TYR A 69 -5.18 -1.08 8.26
CA TYR A 69 -6.19 -0.83 7.23
C TYR A 69 -7.56 -1.41 7.63
N ILE A 70 -7.60 -2.65 8.13
CA ILE A 70 -8.84 -3.29 8.58
C ILE A 70 -9.49 -2.48 9.72
N MET A 71 -8.69 -2.04 10.70
CA MET A 71 -9.17 -1.21 11.81
C MET A 71 -9.79 0.09 11.31
N TRP A 72 -9.12 0.78 10.39
CA TRP A 72 -9.58 2.04 9.82
C TRP A 72 -10.85 1.85 8.97
N ILE A 73 -10.91 0.82 8.12
CA ILE A 73 -12.06 0.58 7.23
C ILE A 73 -13.33 0.21 8.03
N ILE A 74 -13.17 -0.57 9.10
CA ILE A 74 -14.29 -0.89 9.99
C ILE A 74 -14.88 0.41 10.57
N TRP A 75 -14.02 1.32 11.06
CA TRP A 75 -14.48 2.62 11.55
C TRP A 75 -15.18 3.40 10.46
N VAL A 76 -14.60 3.55 9.28
CA VAL A 76 -15.21 4.28 8.16
C VAL A 76 -16.56 3.70 7.74
N CYS A 77 -16.74 2.39 7.82
CA CYS A 77 -17.99 1.73 7.47
C CYS A 77 -19.07 1.83 8.55
N THR A 78 -18.69 2.06 9.81
CA THR A 78 -19.61 2.16 10.95
C THR A 78 -19.95 3.58 11.33
N GLU A 79 -19.03 4.53 11.06
CA GLU A 79 -19.18 5.94 11.45
C GLU A 79 -20.21 6.64 10.54
N THR A 80 -21.05 7.45 11.18
CA THR A 80 -22.06 8.27 10.49
C THR A 80 -21.81 9.76 10.64
N ASN A 81 -21.02 10.16 11.64
CA ASN A 81 -20.72 11.55 11.93
C ASN A 81 -19.22 11.84 11.90
N TYR A 82 -18.76 12.38 10.80
CA TYR A 82 -17.36 12.76 10.59
C TYR A 82 -17.07 14.23 10.97
N GLY A 83 -17.99 14.91 11.64
CA GLY A 83 -17.83 16.31 12.02
C GLY A 83 -17.55 17.22 10.83
N THR A 84 -16.49 18.03 10.94
CA THR A 84 -16.03 18.95 9.87
C THR A 84 -15.08 18.31 8.88
N SER A 85 -14.62 17.09 9.12
CA SER A 85 -13.65 16.39 8.29
C SER A 85 -14.11 16.24 6.84
N VAL A 86 -13.17 16.29 5.91
CA VAL A 86 -13.38 16.00 4.48
C VAL A 86 -13.92 14.58 4.27
N LEU A 87 -13.68 13.66 5.21
CA LEU A 87 -14.20 12.29 5.15
C LEU A 87 -15.73 12.21 5.30
N ARG A 88 -16.42 13.29 5.68
CA ARG A 88 -17.90 13.35 5.66
C ARG A 88 -18.48 13.12 4.26
N PHE A 89 -17.74 13.50 3.22
CA PHE A 89 -18.16 13.29 1.84
C PHE A 89 -17.82 11.88 1.37
N ARG A 90 -18.83 11.08 1.05
CA ARG A 90 -18.64 9.69 0.60
C ARG A 90 -17.71 9.58 -0.63
N TRP A 91 -17.86 10.51 -1.58
CA TRP A 91 -17.02 10.53 -2.78
C TRP A 91 -15.54 10.77 -2.46
N VAL A 92 -15.24 11.60 -1.43
CA VAL A 92 -13.84 11.85 -0.99
C VAL A 92 -13.26 10.56 -0.40
N ARG A 93 -13.99 9.88 0.49
CA ARG A 93 -13.55 8.59 1.04
C ARG A 93 -13.27 7.59 -0.07
N SER A 94 -14.20 7.45 -1.02
CA SER A 94 -14.05 6.54 -2.16
C SER A 94 -12.85 6.92 -3.02
N LEU A 95 -12.67 8.19 -3.34
CA LEU A 95 -11.54 8.68 -4.12
C LEU A 95 -10.20 8.38 -3.43
N LEU A 96 -10.07 8.70 -2.15
CA LEU A 96 -8.84 8.45 -1.39
C LEU A 96 -8.50 6.96 -1.34
N VAL A 97 -9.50 6.11 -1.12
CA VAL A 97 -9.30 4.65 -1.13
C VAL A 97 -8.92 4.15 -2.52
N VAL A 98 -9.53 4.64 -3.58
CA VAL A 98 -9.16 4.28 -4.97
C VAL A 98 -7.74 4.72 -5.29
N LEU A 99 -7.37 5.95 -4.94
CA LEU A 99 -6.01 6.43 -5.16
C LEU A 99 -5.01 5.60 -4.35
N PHE A 100 -5.30 5.34 -3.09
CA PHE A 100 -4.42 4.55 -2.23
C PHE A 100 -4.30 3.10 -2.72
N LEU A 101 -5.39 2.33 -2.75
CA LEU A 101 -5.37 0.90 -3.08
C LEU A 101 -5.11 0.65 -4.57
N GLY A 102 -5.65 1.49 -5.46
CA GLY A 102 -5.45 1.36 -6.90
C GLY A 102 -3.99 1.54 -7.28
N PHE A 103 -3.33 2.59 -6.80
CA PHE A 103 -1.91 2.81 -7.07
C PHE A 103 -1.01 1.85 -6.31
N SER A 104 -1.41 1.39 -5.11
CA SER A 104 -0.73 0.29 -4.41
C SER A 104 -0.83 -1.05 -5.16
N THR A 105 -1.88 -1.27 -5.95
CA THR A 105 -1.99 -2.44 -6.83
C THR A 105 -1.14 -2.28 -8.09
N LEU A 106 -1.03 -1.07 -8.63
CA LEU A 106 -0.32 -0.82 -9.89
C LEU A 106 1.21 -0.79 -9.73
N TRP A 107 1.72 -0.37 -8.56
CA TRP A 107 3.16 -0.20 -8.41
C TRP A 107 3.97 -1.50 -8.57
N PRO A 108 3.56 -2.70 -8.12
CA PRO A 108 4.32 -3.91 -8.38
C PRO A 108 4.47 -4.19 -9.87
N PHE A 109 3.42 -4.00 -10.67
CA PHE A 109 3.49 -4.17 -12.13
C PHE A 109 4.40 -3.14 -12.79
N SER A 110 4.36 -1.88 -12.35
CA SER A 110 5.26 -0.84 -12.85
C SER A 110 6.71 -1.12 -12.45
N ALA A 111 6.95 -1.66 -11.26
CA ALA A 111 8.26 -2.12 -10.81
C ALA A 111 8.78 -3.27 -11.67
N TYR A 112 7.93 -4.26 -11.97
CA TYR A 112 8.27 -5.34 -12.91
C TYR A 112 8.67 -4.77 -14.27
N TYR A 113 7.86 -3.86 -14.82
CA TYR A 113 8.14 -3.22 -16.10
C TYR A 113 9.46 -2.44 -16.09
N TYR A 114 9.80 -1.80 -14.98
CA TYR A 114 11.09 -1.17 -14.78
C TYR A 114 12.24 -2.19 -14.76
N MET A 115 12.10 -3.28 -14.01
CA MET A 115 13.15 -4.29 -13.88
C MET A 115 13.47 -5.03 -15.18
N VAL A 116 12.46 -5.25 -16.05
CA VAL A 116 12.65 -5.87 -17.37
C VAL A 116 13.52 -5.00 -18.30
N SER A 117 13.39 -3.68 -18.19
CA SER A 117 14.18 -2.75 -19.01
C SER A 117 14.33 -1.43 -18.25
N PRO A 118 15.39 -1.30 -17.44
CA PRO A 118 15.62 -0.12 -16.61
C PRO A 118 15.71 1.15 -17.45
N SER A 119 14.99 2.19 -17.02
CA SER A 119 15.10 3.53 -17.56
C SER A 119 14.55 4.54 -16.57
N LEU A 120 15.02 5.78 -16.62
CA LEU A 120 14.56 6.85 -15.74
C LEU A 120 13.03 7.06 -15.87
N GLY A 121 12.47 7.02 -17.07
CA GLY A 121 11.03 7.18 -17.26
C GLY A 121 10.20 6.10 -16.57
N ARG A 122 10.63 4.84 -16.63
CA ARG A 122 9.95 3.71 -15.96
C ARG A 122 10.13 3.77 -14.44
N SER A 123 11.32 4.18 -13.97
CA SER A 123 11.56 4.46 -12.55
C SER A 123 10.61 5.52 -12.03
N LEU A 124 10.47 6.65 -12.73
CA LEU A 124 9.56 7.72 -12.36
C LEU A 124 8.10 7.26 -12.38
N LEU A 125 7.68 6.43 -13.34
CA LEU A 125 6.34 5.85 -13.35
C LEU A 125 6.07 5.04 -12.08
N THR A 126 7.01 4.18 -11.70
CA THR A 126 6.88 3.36 -10.48
C THR A 126 6.85 4.22 -9.22
N CYS A 127 7.75 5.19 -9.12
CA CYS A 127 7.76 6.13 -8.00
C CYS A 127 6.46 6.96 -7.94
N SER A 128 5.91 7.35 -9.08
CA SER A 128 4.63 8.09 -9.12
C SER A 128 3.49 7.29 -8.52
N CYS A 129 3.42 5.97 -8.78
CA CYS A 129 2.42 5.10 -8.14
C CYS A 129 2.55 5.12 -6.61
N LEU A 130 3.78 4.99 -6.10
CA LEU A 130 4.05 5.02 -4.66
C LEU A 130 3.76 6.39 -4.03
N TRP A 131 4.10 7.47 -4.71
CA TRP A 131 3.85 8.84 -4.21
C TRP A 131 2.36 9.16 -4.17
N ILE A 132 1.59 8.77 -5.20
CA ILE A 132 0.13 8.99 -5.21
C ILE A 132 -0.53 8.22 -4.07
N SER A 133 -0.17 6.94 -3.86
CA SER A 133 -0.70 6.16 -2.73
C SER A 133 -0.28 6.76 -1.38
N SER A 134 0.95 7.26 -1.26
CA SER A 134 1.45 7.92 -0.04
C SER A 134 0.70 9.21 0.26
N ILE A 135 0.46 10.06 -0.74
CA ILE A 135 -0.31 11.29 -0.58
C ILE A 135 -1.75 10.96 -0.15
N ALA A 136 -2.38 9.96 -0.77
CA ALA A 136 -3.71 9.52 -0.38
C ALA A 136 -3.74 9.03 1.08
N ALA A 137 -2.74 8.26 1.51
CA ALA A 137 -2.62 7.80 2.90
C ALA A 137 -2.47 8.98 3.88
N ILE A 138 -1.65 9.99 3.56
CA ILE A 138 -1.50 11.20 4.38
C ILE A 138 -2.83 11.96 4.51
N LEU A 139 -3.57 12.11 3.41
CA LEU A 139 -4.88 12.75 3.43
C LEU A 139 -5.91 11.96 4.23
N MET A 140 -5.85 10.61 4.20
CA MET A 140 -6.68 9.75 5.05
C MET A 140 -6.34 9.94 6.53
N VAL A 141 -5.06 10.07 6.90
CA VAL A 141 -4.63 10.39 8.27
C VAL A 141 -5.19 11.73 8.71
N ALA A 142 -4.98 12.79 7.93
CA ALA A 142 -5.47 14.14 8.26
C ALA A 142 -6.99 14.14 8.45
N GLY A 143 -7.74 13.55 7.53
CA GLY A 143 -9.19 13.47 7.64
C GLY A 143 -9.67 12.64 8.84
N THR A 144 -8.91 11.63 9.26
CA THR A 144 -9.22 10.81 10.43
C THR A 144 -9.02 11.61 11.72
N PHE A 145 -7.94 12.42 11.80
CA PHE A 145 -7.73 13.34 12.93
C PHE A 145 -8.83 14.39 13.03
N GLU A 146 -9.21 15.02 11.93
CA GLU A 146 -10.26 16.04 11.90
C GLU A 146 -11.64 15.49 12.30
N ALA A 147 -11.88 14.20 12.06
CA ALA A 147 -13.14 13.53 12.39
C ALA A 147 -13.28 13.20 13.87
N ASN A 148 -12.30 13.52 14.73
CA ASN A 148 -12.27 13.09 16.14
C ASN A 148 -12.51 11.58 16.28
N SER A 149 -11.86 10.80 15.46
CA SER A 149 -12.03 9.36 15.37
C SER A 149 -11.61 8.64 16.66
N PRO A 150 -12.13 7.44 16.93
CA PRO A 150 -11.71 6.65 18.08
C PRO A 150 -10.23 6.24 17.96
N PRO A 151 -9.52 6.04 19.09
CA PRO A 151 -8.10 5.74 19.11
C PRO A 151 -7.68 4.57 18.21
N TYR A 152 -8.51 3.53 18.12
CA TYR A 152 -8.18 2.37 17.26
C TYR A 152 -8.13 2.74 15.77
N ALA A 153 -9.02 3.63 15.30
CA ALA A 153 -9.02 4.07 13.91
C ALA A 153 -7.78 4.93 13.60
N LEU A 154 -7.38 5.80 14.54
CA LEU A 154 -6.16 6.59 14.47
C LEU A 154 -4.92 5.70 14.45
N VAL A 155 -4.80 4.77 15.37
CA VAL A 155 -3.69 3.80 15.40
C VAL A 155 -3.66 3.01 14.09
N GLY A 156 -4.82 2.56 13.61
CA GLY A 156 -4.92 1.82 12.35
C GLY A 156 -4.38 2.59 11.17
N ILE A 157 -4.83 3.83 10.97
CA ILE A 157 -4.38 4.64 9.83
C ILE A 157 -2.91 5.05 9.96
N LEU A 158 -2.39 5.25 11.17
CA LEU A 158 -0.98 5.55 11.41
C LEU A 158 -0.09 4.33 11.12
N LEU A 159 -0.49 3.12 11.49
CA LEU A 159 0.22 1.89 11.14
C LEU A 159 0.31 1.73 9.62
N LEU A 160 -0.80 1.94 8.92
CA LEU A 160 -0.87 1.89 7.48
C LEU A 160 0.06 2.92 6.83
N SER A 161 -0.07 4.19 7.24
CA SER A 161 0.65 5.30 6.60
C SER A 161 2.16 5.23 6.82
N ASN A 162 2.63 4.74 7.97
CA ASN A 162 4.07 4.58 8.21
C ASN A 162 4.72 3.68 7.15
N VAL A 163 4.11 2.56 6.81
CA VAL A 163 4.66 1.65 5.79
C VAL A 163 4.58 2.29 4.42
N VAL A 164 3.40 2.79 4.03
CA VAL A 164 3.17 3.31 2.69
C VAL A 164 3.98 4.58 2.42
N VAL A 165 4.11 5.46 3.40
CA VAL A 165 4.84 6.73 3.21
C VAL A 165 6.35 6.53 3.39
N LEU A 166 6.78 5.90 4.48
CA LEU A 166 8.22 5.83 4.80
C LEU A 166 8.92 4.69 4.07
N ALA A 167 8.35 3.48 4.07
CA ALA A 167 9.01 2.34 3.43
C ALA A 167 8.87 2.41 1.91
N ASP A 168 7.66 2.61 1.40
CA ASP A 168 7.38 2.56 -0.04
C ASP A 168 7.61 3.94 -0.69
N GLY A 169 6.95 4.99 -0.20
CA GLY A 169 7.02 6.32 -0.79
C GLY A 169 8.40 6.96 -0.75
N VAL A 170 9.15 6.80 0.33
CA VAL A 170 10.49 7.38 0.49
C VAL A 170 11.56 6.32 0.25
N GLY A 171 11.55 5.23 1.02
CA GLY A 171 12.64 4.27 1.03
C GLY A 171 12.80 3.54 -0.32
N TRP A 172 11.74 2.93 -0.82
CA TRP A 172 11.78 2.19 -2.07
C TRP A 172 11.98 3.12 -3.28
N SER A 173 11.29 4.27 -3.30
CA SER A 173 11.42 5.24 -4.40
C SER A 173 12.85 5.79 -4.50
N ALA A 174 13.50 6.10 -3.38
CA ALA A 174 14.88 6.55 -3.38
C ALA A 174 15.84 5.50 -3.98
N LYS A 175 15.67 4.23 -3.61
CA LYS A 175 16.48 3.12 -4.15
C LYS A 175 16.21 2.88 -5.63
N CYS A 176 14.96 2.97 -6.08
CA CYS A 176 14.60 2.81 -7.48
C CYS A 176 15.22 3.91 -8.35
N ILE A 177 15.14 5.16 -7.91
CA ILE A 177 15.77 6.30 -8.61
C ILE A 177 17.29 6.14 -8.63
N GLN A 178 17.91 5.82 -7.48
CA GLN A 178 19.34 5.59 -7.41
C GLN A 178 19.78 4.50 -8.39
N HIS A 179 19.08 3.35 -8.41
CA HIS A 179 19.38 2.27 -9.34
C HIS A 179 19.26 2.72 -10.81
N SER A 180 18.25 3.55 -11.14
CA SER A 180 18.05 4.03 -12.52
C SER A 180 19.11 5.03 -13.01
N LEU A 181 19.86 5.65 -12.09
CA LEU A 181 20.95 6.58 -12.44
C LEU A 181 22.28 5.86 -12.69
N TYR A 182 22.43 4.62 -12.20
CA TYR A 182 23.66 3.85 -12.31
C TYR A 182 23.53 2.58 -13.17
N SER A 183 22.35 2.27 -13.69
CA SER A 183 22.07 1.22 -14.68
C SER A 183 22.10 1.77 -16.11
#